data_bf6f1500073aaffb4951a3d8406115d5
#
_entry.id   bf6f1500073aaffb4951a3d8406115d5
#
_cell.length_a   1.000
_cell.length_b   1.000
_cell.length_c   1.000
_cell.angle_alpha   90.00
_cell.angle_beta   90.00
_cell.angle_gamma   90.00
#
_symmetry.space_group_name_H-M   'P 1'
#
loop_
_entity.id
_entity.type
_entity.pdbx_description
1 polymer ?
#
loop_
_entity_poly.entity_id
_entity_poly.type
_entity_poly.pdbx_seq_one_letter_code
_entity_poly.pdbx_strand_id
1 'polypeptide(L)'
;MKRFFTLLIAVAFLPEAQAQDIKRNIPYAQPAHERQVLDVYAPRDAKNRPVVFWIHGGGWQTGDKTSVQLKPQVFVEKGFVFVSTNYRLLPDVDMATIFRDIAKSIRWVYDHIADHGGDPQRLLVMGHSAGAQLAALVSIDDRYLKAEGLSLDIIKGCVPVDGDTYDVPAIIETAETRRRVHGLPQAKFGHREKFGNDPAKHRDFSAVTHVAKDKGIPPFLILYVAGHPDVTAQAQRLENVLKESGIPVTAFGARETTHNKLNNDLGLPDDPATKALFEFVDRALKN
;
A
#
# COMPACT_ATOMS: atom_id res chain seq x y z
N MET A 1 -3.70 -6.92 69.58
CA MET A 1 -3.71 -7.55 68.23
C MET A 1 -3.42 -6.47 67.21
N LYS A 2 -2.18 -6.43 66.70
CA LYS A 2 -1.74 -5.48 65.65
C LYS A 2 -1.92 -6.20 64.27
N ARG A 3 -2.83 -5.69 63.43
CA ARG A 3 -2.99 -6.17 62.05
C ARG A 3 -1.96 -5.51 61.15
N PHE A 4 -1.04 -6.32 60.60
CA PHE A 4 -0.16 -5.88 59.51
C PHE A 4 -0.95 -5.95 58.20
N PHE A 5 -1.09 -4.79 57.51
CA PHE A 5 -1.54 -4.72 56.13
C PHE A 5 -0.32 -4.85 55.23
N THR A 6 -0.22 -5.95 54.53
CA THR A 6 0.80 -6.12 53.47
C THR A 6 0.27 -5.46 52.19
N LEU A 7 0.88 -4.38 51.78
CA LEU A 7 0.58 -3.69 50.54
C LEU A 7 1.26 -4.46 49.39
N LEU A 8 0.47 -5.14 48.56
CA LEU A 8 0.96 -5.75 47.31
C LEU A 8 1.11 -4.63 46.27
N ILE A 9 2.34 -4.26 45.94
CA ILE A 9 2.65 -3.34 44.82
C ILE A 9 2.61 -4.22 43.55
N ALA A 10 1.57 -4.08 42.75
CA ALA A 10 1.54 -4.62 41.39
C ALA A 10 2.46 -3.78 40.52
N VAL A 11 3.62 -4.29 40.18
CA VAL A 11 4.50 -3.70 39.16
C VAL A 11 3.87 -3.98 37.80
N ALA A 12 3.22 -2.96 37.22
CA ALA A 12 2.77 -3.01 35.86
C ALA A 12 4.02 -3.01 34.95
N PHE A 13 4.35 -4.13 34.32
CA PHE A 13 5.29 -4.18 33.22
C PHE A 13 4.68 -3.42 32.04
N LEU A 14 5.11 -2.18 31.83
CA LEU A 14 4.92 -1.51 30.56
C LEU A 14 5.76 -2.29 29.52
N PRO A 15 5.19 -2.69 28.39
CA PRO A 15 6.00 -3.30 27.34
C PRO A 15 7.10 -2.30 26.94
N GLU A 16 8.36 -2.69 27.06
CA GLU A 16 9.48 -1.94 26.50
C GLU A 16 9.19 -1.72 25.01
N ALA A 17 9.13 -0.46 24.59
CA ALA A 17 9.05 -0.13 23.17
C ALA A 17 10.25 -0.81 22.48
N GLN A 18 9.98 -1.78 21.61
CA GLN A 18 11.06 -2.49 20.92
C GLN A 18 11.90 -1.46 20.16
N ALA A 19 13.18 -1.39 20.49
CA ALA A 19 14.09 -0.48 19.83
C ALA A 19 14.15 -0.83 18.34
N GLN A 20 13.88 0.18 17.49
CA GLN A 20 13.90 0.05 16.05
C GLN A 20 15.30 0.32 15.50
N ASP A 21 15.72 -0.46 14.52
CA ASP A 21 16.83 -0.12 13.62
C ASP A 21 16.25 0.56 12.37
N ILE A 22 16.70 1.79 12.09
CA ILE A 22 16.17 2.57 10.98
C ILE A 22 17.32 2.92 10.03
N LYS A 23 17.18 2.48 8.77
CA LYS A 23 18.06 2.85 7.67
C LYS A 23 17.31 3.74 6.70
N ARG A 24 17.85 4.91 6.41
CA ARG A 24 17.17 5.92 5.59
C ARG A 24 17.90 6.19 4.28
N ASN A 25 17.11 6.61 3.28
CA ASN A 25 17.63 7.08 1.98
C ASN A 25 18.50 6.04 1.27
N ILE A 26 18.13 4.77 1.35
CA ILE A 26 18.83 3.69 0.66
C ILE A 26 18.47 3.73 -0.83
N PRO A 27 19.44 3.94 -1.74
CA PRO A 27 19.16 3.95 -3.17
C PRO A 27 18.83 2.54 -3.69
N TYR A 28 17.77 2.42 -4.47
CA TYR A 28 17.35 1.16 -5.09
C TYR A 28 17.61 1.08 -6.60
N ALA A 29 18.22 2.11 -7.18
CA ALA A 29 18.55 2.16 -8.61
C ALA A 29 19.96 2.71 -8.85
N GLN A 30 20.53 2.34 -9.99
CA GLN A 30 21.80 2.86 -10.49
C GLN A 30 21.62 3.38 -11.92
N PRO A 31 22.09 4.59 -12.24
CA PRO A 31 22.68 5.58 -11.33
C PRO A 31 21.67 6.05 -10.27
N ALA A 32 22.16 6.49 -9.12
CA ALA A 32 21.28 6.95 -8.03
C ALA A 32 20.50 8.21 -8.43
N HIS A 33 19.23 8.24 -8.05
CA HIS A 33 18.34 9.40 -8.21
C HIS A 33 17.71 9.73 -6.85
N GLU A 34 17.58 11.02 -6.53
CA GLU A 34 17.09 11.48 -5.23
C GLU A 34 15.71 10.90 -4.83
N ARG A 35 14.86 10.62 -5.83
CA ARG A 35 13.53 10.02 -5.63
C ARG A 35 13.55 8.49 -5.72
N GLN A 36 14.66 7.84 -6.10
CA GLN A 36 14.76 6.38 -6.16
C GLN A 36 15.44 5.84 -4.90
N VAL A 37 14.86 6.16 -3.76
CA VAL A 37 15.35 5.79 -2.42
C VAL A 37 14.22 5.24 -1.56
N LEU A 38 14.57 4.40 -0.60
CA LEU A 38 13.64 3.83 0.37
C LEU A 38 14.19 3.93 1.80
N ASP A 39 13.31 3.80 2.78
CA ASP A 39 13.65 3.67 4.20
C ASP A 39 13.24 2.29 4.72
N VAL A 40 14.08 1.70 5.56
CA VAL A 40 13.83 0.42 6.22
C VAL A 40 13.73 0.64 7.73
N TYR A 41 12.70 0.10 8.34
CA TYR A 41 12.43 0.09 9.77
C TYR A 41 12.33 -1.36 10.22
N ALA A 42 13.20 -1.81 11.10
CA ALA A 42 13.25 -3.20 11.54
C ALA A 42 13.24 -3.32 13.07
N PRO A 43 12.70 -4.40 13.64
CA PRO A 43 12.96 -4.73 15.03
C PRO A 43 14.48 -4.95 15.24
N ARG A 44 15.03 -4.55 16.37
CA ARG A 44 16.42 -4.89 16.71
C ARG A 44 16.60 -6.40 16.67
N ASP A 45 17.70 -6.85 16.10
CA ASP A 45 18.05 -8.29 15.97
C ASP A 45 17.00 -9.11 15.18
N ALA A 46 16.24 -8.46 14.29
CA ALA A 46 15.27 -9.11 13.43
C ALA A 46 15.91 -10.22 12.59
N LYS A 47 15.23 -11.37 12.48
CA LYS A 47 15.60 -12.47 11.58
C LYS A 47 14.36 -13.09 10.97
N ASN A 48 14.37 -13.22 9.66
CA ASN A 48 13.32 -13.91 8.89
C ASN A 48 11.90 -13.37 9.18
N ARG A 49 11.75 -12.04 9.26
CA ARG A 49 10.49 -11.36 9.58
C ARG A 49 9.70 -11.06 8.31
N PRO A 50 8.36 -11.15 8.33
CA PRO A 50 7.56 -10.69 7.20
C PRO A 50 7.80 -9.21 6.94
N VAL A 51 7.64 -8.81 5.68
CA VAL A 51 7.98 -7.47 5.21
C VAL A 51 6.72 -6.74 4.75
N VAL A 52 6.53 -5.52 5.22
CA VAL A 52 5.53 -4.60 4.66
C VAL A 52 6.24 -3.61 3.75
N PHE A 53 5.79 -3.53 2.51
CA PHE A 53 6.24 -2.57 1.52
C PHE A 53 5.17 -1.50 1.31
N TRP A 54 5.47 -0.28 1.73
CA TRP A 54 4.55 0.85 1.73
C TRP A 54 4.84 1.83 0.60
N ILE A 55 3.79 2.22 -0.13
CA ILE A 55 3.83 3.18 -1.23
C ILE A 55 3.00 4.41 -0.84
N HIS A 56 3.64 5.59 -0.78
CA HIS A 56 2.97 6.83 -0.40
C HIS A 56 1.98 7.32 -1.48
N GLY A 57 1.00 8.13 -1.07
CA GLY A 57 0.09 8.85 -1.96
C GLY A 57 0.68 10.16 -2.49
N GLY A 58 -0.21 11.07 -2.93
CA GLY A 58 0.17 12.39 -3.43
C GLY A 58 -0.15 12.60 -4.91
N GLY A 59 -1.11 11.85 -5.46
CA GLY A 59 -1.60 12.01 -6.83
C GLY A 59 -0.53 11.82 -7.90
N TRP A 60 0.49 11.00 -7.62
CA TRP A 60 1.68 10.74 -8.47
C TRP A 60 2.56 11.97 -8.73
N GLN A 61 2.25 13.12 -8.13
CA GLN A 61 2.92 14.42 -8.36
C GLN A 61 3.62 14.96 -7.12
N THR A 62 3.28 14.45 -5.94
CA THR A 62 3.84 14.86 -4.64
C THR A 62 3.95 13.64 -3.71
N GLY A 63 4.32 13.90 -2.46
CA GLY A 63 4.42 12.88 -1.43
C GLY A 63 5.87 12.44 -1.18
N ASP A 64 6.05 11.75 -0.09
CA ASP A 64 7.35 11.26 0.33
C ASP A 64 7.23 10.02 1.22
N LYS A 65 8.26 9.15 1.18
CA LYS A 65 8.38 7.94 1.99
C LYS A 65 8.35 8.18 3.50
N THR A 66 8.56 9.42 3.93
CA THR A 66 8.46 9.81 5.34
C THR A 66 7.01 10.00 5.80
N SER A 67 6.04 10.03 4.88
CA SER A 67 4.60 10.14 5.18
C SER A 67 4.02 8.79 5.60
N VAL A 68 4.49 8.23 6.70
CA VAL A 68 4.15 6.87 7.16
C VAL A 68 3.34 6.82 8.47
N GLN A 69 3.23 7.95 9.19
CA GLN A 69 2.52 8.08 10.47
C GLN A 69 2.94 6.99 11.48
N LEU A 70 1.97 6.29 12.07
CA LEU A 70 2.21 5.24 13.08
C LEU A 70 2.64 3.89 12.49
N LYS A 71 2.49 3.69 11.18
CA LYS A 71 2.65 2.37 10.54
C LYS A 71 4.00 1.70 10.84
N PRO A 72 5.16 2.37 10.67
CA PRO A 72 6.44 1.72 10.95
C PRO A 72 6.53 1.22 12.39
N GLN A 73 6.11 2.05 13.37
CA GLN A 73 6.14 1.68 14.77
C GLN A 73 5.28 0.44 15.02
N VAL A 74 4.01 0.48 14.61
CA VAL A 74 3.05 -0.58 14.89
C VAL A 74 3.44 -1.89 14.22
N PHE A 75 3.92 -1.86 12.97
CA PHE A 75 4.36 -3.07 12.28
C PHE A 75 5.64 -3.64 12.90
N VAL A 76 6.60 -2.78 13.27
CA VAL A 76 7.83 -3.23 13.96
C VAL A 76 7.51 -3.84 15.32
N GLU A 77 6.61 -3.25 16.12
CA GLU A 77 6.14 -3.81 17.39
C GLU A 77 5.47 -5.19 17.22
N LYS A 78 4.84 -5.43 16.07
CA LYS A 78 4.28 -6.74 15.70
C LYS A 78 5.29 -7.69 15.05
N GLY A 79 6.56 -7.30 15.01
CA GLY A 79 7.66 -8.14 14.52
C GLY A 79 7.85 -8.15 13.01
N PHE A 80 7.37 -7.14 12.28
CA PHE A 80 7.59 -6.96 10.84
C PHE A 80 8.80 -6.09 10.56
N VAL A 81 9.41 -6.25 9.41
CA VAL A 81 10.22 -5.21 8.78
C VAL A 81 9.29 -4.34 7.93
N PHE A 82 9.37 -3.02 8.10
CA PHE A 82 8.57 -2.06 7.33
C PHE A 82 9.48 -1.28 6.38
N VAL A 83 9.13 -1.26 5.10
CA VAL A 83 9.84 -0.54 4.05
C VAL A 83 8.93 0.53 3.47
N SER A 84 9.38 1.77 3.42
CA SER A 84 8.67 2.86 2.75
C SER A 84 9.49 3.38 1.58
N THR A 85 8.90 3.41 0.38
CA THR A 85 9.60 3.78 -0.85
C THR A 85 9.16 5.12 -1.39
N ASN A 86 10.13 5.87 -1.94
CA ASN A 86 9.89 6.96 -2.88
C ASN A 86 9.89 6.40 -4.31
N TYR A 87 9.31 7.16 -5.22
CA TYR A 87 9.32 6.95 -6.67
C TYR A 87 9.38 8.30 -7.37
N ARG A 88 9.85 8.36 -8.63
CA ARG A 88 9.86 9.58 -9.42
C ARG A 88 8.43 10.02 -9.73
N LEU A 89 8.22 11.32 -9.87
CA LEU A 89 6.89 11.93 -9.89
C LEU A 89 6.56 12.52 -11.27
N LEU A 90 5.27 12.66 -11.56
CA LEU A 90 4.79 13.47 -12.66
C LEU A 90 5.06 14.96 -12.37
N PRO A 91 5.33 15.80 -13.37
CA PRO A 91 5.42 15.49 -14.80
C PRO A 91 6.84 15.07 -15.25
N ASP A 92 7.81 14.96 -14.34
CA ASP A 92 9.23 14.70 -14.68
C ASP A 92 9.41 13.33 -15.35
N VAL A 93 8.52 12.39 -15.06
CA VAL A 93 8.45 11.08 -15.69
C VAL A 93 7.02 10.74 -16.10
N ASP A 94 6.81 9.69 -16.88
CA ASP A 94 5.50 9.15 -17.22
C ASP A 94 5.03 8.08 -16.21
N MET A 95 3.74 7.72 -16.27
CA MET A 95 3.15 6.70 -15.39
C MET A 95 3.86 5.35 -15.51
N ALA A 96 4.25 4.92 -16.71
CA ALA A 96 4.96 3.66 -16.91
C ALA A 96 6.31 3.65 -16.17
N THR A 97 6.99 4.78 -16.10
CA THR A 97 8.24 4.94 -15.35
C THR A 97 8.00 4.85 -13.85
N ILE A 98 6.91 5.40 -13.34
CA ILE A 98 6.54 5.27 -11.92
C ILE A 98 6.36 3.79 -11.55
N PHE A 99 5.64 3.02 -12.36
CA PHE A 99 5.46 1.57 -12.09
C PHE A 99 6.78 0.80 -12.15
N ARG A 100 7.67 1.15 -13.10
CA ARG A 100 9.02 0.57 -13.15
C ARG A 100 9.84 0.90 -11.90
N ASP A 101 9.72 2.11 -11.36
CA ASP A 101 10.38 2.49 -10.11
C ASP A 101 9.88 1.65 -8.93
N ILE A 102 8.56 1.43 -8.83
CA ILE A 102 8.00 0.56 -7.79
C ILE A 102 8.52 -0.88 -7.94
N ALA A 103 8.51 -1.43 -9.15
CA ALA A 103 9.02 -2.79 -9.39
C ALA A 103 10.52 -2.93 -9.04
N LYS A 104 11.34 -1.95 -9.40
CA LYS A 104 12.77 -1.90 -9.02
C LYS A 104 12.96 -1.79 -7.51
N SER A 105 12.14 -1.01 -6.84
CA SER A 105 12.18 -0.90 -5.38
C SER A 105 11.81 -2.23 -4.70
N ILE A 106 10.82 -2.96 -5.24
CA ILE A 106 10.48 -4.32 -4.79
C ILE A 106 11.63 -5.30 -5.09
N ARG A 107 12.28 -5.16 -6.26
CA ARG A 107 13.47 -5.97 -6.59
C ARG A 107 14.60 -5.74 -5.58
N TRP A 108 14.87 -4.49 -5.22
CA TRP A 108 15.85 -4.17 -4.19
C TRP A 108 15.48 -4.84 -2.84
N VAL A 109 14.21 -4.77 -2.43
CA VAL A 109 13.73 -5.43 -1.21
C VAL A 109 13.98 -6.93 -1.28
N TYR A 110 13.64 -7.57 -2.40
CA TYR A 110 13.86 -8.99 -2.58
C TYR A 110 15.35 -9.38 -2.41
N ASP A 111 16.27 -8.59 -2.94
CA ASP A 111 17.70 -8.88 -2.92
C ASP A 111 18.38 -8.58 -1.57
N HIS A 112 17.89 -7.59 -0.81
CA HIS A 112 18.65 -7.01 0.30
C HIS A 112 17.93 -7.04 1.66
N ILE A 113 16.62 -7.32 1.70
CA ILE A 113 15.87 -7.17 2.95
C ILE A 113 16.29 -8.19 4.02
N ALA A 114 16.91 -9.31 3.64
CA ALA A 114 17.47 -10.29 4.56
C ALA A 114 18.58 -9.69 5.44
N ASP A 115 19.38 -8.75 4.89
CA ASP A 115 20.43 -8.03 5.62
C ASP A 115 19.83 -7.10 6.72
N HIS A 116 18.54 -6.81 6.60
CA HIS A 116 17.74 -6.02 7.55
C HIS A 116 16.79 -6.90 8.38
N GLY A 117 16.97 -8.21 8.34
CA GLY A 117 16.18 -9.17 9.11
C GLY A 117 14.81 -9.53 8.52
N GLY A 118 14.51 -9.10 7.31
CA GLY A 118 13.27 -9.44 6.61
C GLY A 118 13.36 -10.74 5.80
N ASP A 119 12.20 -11.30 5.47
CA ASP A 119 12.05 -12.46 4.60
C ASP A 119 11.52 -11.99 3.23
N PRO A 120 12.31 -12.06 2.16
CA PRO A 120 11.91 -11.60 0.83
C PRO A 120 10.75 -12.38 0.22
N GLN A 121 10.45 -13.57 0.73
CA GLN A 121 9.34 -14.41 0.27
C GLN A 121 8.02 -14.14 1.00
N ARG A 122 8.01 -13.22 1.96
CA ARG A 122 6.84 -12.90 2.79
C ARG A 122 6.52 -11.41 2.75
N LEU A 123 6.28 -10.90 1.52
CA LEU A 123 6.03 -9.49 1.24
C LEU A 123 4.53 -9.17 1.28
N LEU A 124 4.16 -8.13 2.01
CA LEU A 124 2.86 -7.48 1.96
C LEU A 124 3.02 -6.12 1.26
N VAL A 125 2.28 -5.88 0.19
CA VAL A 125 2.33 -4.62 -0.55
C VAL A 125 1.14 -3.76 -0.14
N MET A 126 1.42 -2.55 0.33
CA MET A 126 0.42 -1.60 0.80
C MET A 126 0.66 -0.22 0.21
N GLY A 127 -0.39 0.57 0.06
CA GLY A 127 -0.23 1.95 -0.37
C GLY A 127 -1.49 2.78 -0.21
N HIS A 128 -1.35 4.10 -0.11
CA HIS A 128 -2.46 5.02 0.10
C HIS A 128 -2.72 5.90 -1.12
N SER A 129 -3.99 6.16 -1.47
CA SER A 129 -4.36 7.09 -2.55
C SER A 129 -3.73 6.70 -3.90
N ALA A 130 -2.91 7.55 -4.52
CA ALA A 130 -2.10 7.19 -5.68
C ALA A 130 -1.25 5.92 -5.43
N GLY A 131 -0.69 5.77 -4.23
CA GLY A 131 0.04 4.57 -3.83
C GLY A 131 -0.85 3.32 -3.76
N ALA A 132 -2.15 3.46 -3.51
CA ALA A 132 -3.09 2.33 -3.54
C ALA A 132 -3.28 1.78 -4.96
N GLN A 133 -3.35 2.67 -5.96
CA GLN A 133 -3.38 2.26 -7.37
C GLN A 133 -2.06 1.58 -7.77
N LEU A 134 -0.91 2.13 -7.35
CA LEU A 134 0.40 1.53 -7.61
C LEU A 134 0.52 0.15 -6.95
N ALA A 135 0.10 0.01 -5.69
CA ALA A 135 0.10 -1.26 -4.97
C ALA A 135 -0.79 -2.31 -5.66
N ALA A 136 -2.01 -1.93 -6.04
CA ALA A 136 -2.95 -2.83 -6.70
C ALA A 136 -2.42 -3.32 -8.05
N LEU A 137 -1.97 -2.39 -8.92
CA LEU A 137 -1.52 -2.76 -10.26
C LEU A 137 -0.24 -3.62 -10.23
N VAL A 138 0.76 -3.27 -9.42
CA VAL A 138 2.00 -4.07 -9.33
C VAL A 138 1.79 -5.47 -8.74
N SER A 139 0.73 -5.64 -7.95
CA SER A 139 0.34 -6.94 -7.36
C SER A 139 -0.59 -7.77 -8.27
N ILE A 140 -1.06 -7.22 -9.39
CA ILE A 140 -1.97 -7.88 -10.35
C ILE A 140 -1.31 -8.06 -11.72
N ASP A 141 -0.64 -7.03 -12.22
CA ASP A 141 0.05 -7.07 -13.49
C ASP A 141 1.48 -7.57 -13.31
N ASP A 142 1.67 -8.84 -13.58
CA ASP A 142 2.95 -9.54 -13.43
C ASP A 142 4.07 -9.04 -14.35
N ARG A 143 3.74 -8.30 -15.41
CA ARG A 143 4.74 -7.76 -16.35
C ARG A 143 5.79 -6.89 -15.66
N TYR A 144 5.39 -6.11 -14.66
CA TYR A 144 6.30 -5.23 -13.93
C TYR A 144 7.33 -6.00 -13.11
N LEU A 145 6.89 -6.97 -12.33
CA LEU A 145 7.80 -7.81 -11.53
C LEU A 145 8.61 -8.77 -12.41
N LYS A 146 8.04 -9.32 -13.46
CA LYS A 146 8.77 -10.15 -14.44
C LYS A 146 9.89 -9.40 -15.14
N ALA A 147 9.72 -8.11 -15.42
CA ALA A 147 10.79 -7.27 -15.98
C ALA A 147 11.99 -7.13 -15.03
N GLU A 148 11.78 -7.29 -13.72
CA GLU A 148 12.82 -7.32 -12.69
C GLU A 148 13.22 -8.76 -12.30
N GLY A 149 12.77 -9.78 -13.03
CA GLY A 149 13.09 -11.20 -12.77
C GLY A 149 12.40 -11.79 -11.56
N LEU A 150 11.25 -11.22 -11.16
CA LEU A 150 10.43 -11.67 -10.03
C LEU A 150 9.07 -12.21 -10.51
N SER A 151 8.38 -12.97 -9.65
CA SER A 151 6.98 -13.37 -9.84
C SER A 151 6.09 -12.75 -8.76
N LEU A 152 4.76 -12.80 -8.97
CA LEU A 152 3.79 -12.34 -7.97
C LEU A 152 3.79 -13.20 -6.69
N ASP A 153 4.34 -14.41 -6.71
CA ASP A 153 4.34 -15.36 -5.60
C ASP A 153 5.07 -14.86 -4.34
N ILE A 154 5.98 -13.89 -4.50
CA ILE A 154 6.66 -13.25 -3.37
C ILE A 154 5.71 -12.37 -2.55
N ILE A 155 4.59 -11.91 -3.15
CA ILE A 155 3.59 -11.05 -2.51
C ILE A 155 2.55 -11.96 -1.84
N LYS A 156 2.45 -11.91 -0.52
CA LYS A 156 1.50 -12.70 0.27
C LYS A 156 0.17 -11.99 0.50
N GLY A 157 0.11 -10.70 0.26
CA GLY A 157 -1.12 -9.91 0.35
C GLY A 157 -0.94 -8.49 -0.17
N CYS A 158 -2.02 -7.91 -0.68
CA CYS A 158 -2.07 -6.52 -1.13
C CYS A 158 -3.14 -5.76 -0.37
N VAL A 159 -2.78 -4.58 0.16
CA VAL A 159 -3.71 -3.72 0.91
C VAL A 159 -3.70 -2.30 0.32
N PRO A 160 -4.49 -2.06 -0.74
CA PRO A 160 -4.71 -0.70 -1.24
C PRO A 160 -5.63 0.06 -0.28
N VAL A 161 -5.21 1.28 0.11
CA VAL A 161 -5.89 2.14 1.08
C VAL A 161 -6.41 3.38 0.36
N ASP A 162 -7.73 3.48 0.24
CA ASP A 162 -8.49 4.62 -0.28
C ASP A 162 -8.05 5.11 -1.68
N GLY A 163 -7.87 4.18 -2.60
CA GLY A 163 -7.62 4.46 -4.02
C GLY A 163 -8.93 4.66 -4.79
N ASP A 164 -8.89 5.57 -5.75
CA ASP A 164 -10.02 5.89 -6.65
C ASP A 164 -9.75 5.55 -8.12
N THR A 165 -8.68 4.79 -8.41
CA THR A 165 -8.15 4.66 -9.78
C THR A 165 -7.75 3.21 -10.11
N TYR A 166 -8.63 2.26 -9.79
CA TYR A 166 -8.42 0.84 -10.18
C TYR A 166 -8.95 0.53 -11.59
N ASP A 167 -9.91 1.36 -12.06
CA ASP A 167 -10.47 1.40 -13.41
C ASP A 167 -10.32 2.84 -13.93
N VAL A 168 -9.23 3.11 -14.64
CA VAL A 168 -8.87 4.46 -15.12
C VAL A 168 -9.89 5.02 -16.11
N PRO A 169 -10.39 4.28 -17.12
CA PRO A 169 -11.47 4.77 -17.98
C PRO A 169 -12.70 5.21 -17.19
N ALA A 170 -13.15 4.39 -16.25
CA ALA A 170 -14.37 4.68 -15.50
C ALA A 170 -14.26 5.92 -14.61
N ILE A 171 -13.13 6.14 -13.94
CA ILE A 171 -12.94 7.35 -13.10
C ILE A 171 -12.83 8.61 -13.95
N ILE A 172 -12.16 8.54 -15.11
CA ILE A 172 -12.08 9.67 -16.06
C ILE A 172 -13.48 10.02 -16.56
N GLU A 173 -14.25 9.05 -17.06
CA GLU A 173 -15.61 9.25 -17.55
C GLU A 173 -16.53 9.83 -16.48
N THR A 174 -16.47 9.28 -15.26
CA THR A 174 -17.26 9.77 -14.12
C THR A 174 -16.93 11.23 -13.79
N ALA A 175 -15.66 11.57 -13.71
CA ALA A 175 -15.22 12.93 -13.40
C ALA A 175 -15.64 13.93 -14.50
N GLU A 176 -15.45 13.56 -15.76
CA GLU A 176 -15.81 14.41 -16.91
C GLU A 176 -17.33 14.58 -17.07
N THR A 177 -18.09 13.51 -16.86
CA THR A 177 -19.56 13.57 -16.88
C THR A 177 -20.09 14.46 -15.77
N ARG A 178 -19.60 14.33 -14.55
CA ARG A 178 -19.98 15.20 -13.42
C ARG A 178 -19.68 16.67 -13.73
N ARG A 179 -18.51 16.98 -14.28
CA ARG A 179 -18.14 18.34 -14.66
C ARG A 179 -19.08 18.91 -15.73
N ARG A 180 -19.38 18.13 -16.77
CA ARG A 180 -20.30 18.50 -17.84
C ARG A 180 -21.71 18.77 -17.33
N VAL A 181 -22.23 17.90 -16.46
CA VAL A 181 -23.56 18.04 -15.86
C VAL A 181 -23.66 19.29 -14.98
N HIS A 182 -22.60 19.64 -14.26
CA HIS A 182 -22.58 20.83 -13.40
C HIS A 182 -21.99 22.08 -14.06
N GLY A 183 -21.70 22.06 -15.35
CA GLY A 183 -21.14 23.22 -16.08
C GLY A 183 -19.76 23.66 -15.57
N LEU A 184 -18.97 22.74 -14.96
CA LEU A 184 -17.65 23.05 -14.42
C LEU A 184 -16.57 23.01 -15.50
N PRO A 185 -15.54 23.88 -15.42
CA PRO A 185 -14.42 23.85 -16.37
C PRO A 185 -13.63 22.53 -16.26
N GLN A 186 -12.88 22.18 -17.30
CA GLN A 186 -12.01 20.99 -17.29
C GLN A 186 -11.01 21.08 -16.12
N ALA A 187 -10.75 19.95 -15.45
CA ALA A 187 -9.79 19.91 -14.36
C ALA A 187 -8.36 20.12 -14.89
N LYS A 188 -7.60 21.00 -14.26
CA LYS A 188 -6.19 21.21 -14.62
C LYS A 188 -5.26 20.09 -14.13
N PHE A 189 -5.73 19.28 -13.16
CA PHE A 189 -4.96 18.21 -12.53
C PHE A 189 -5.82 16.95 -12.31
N GLY A 190 -6.72 16.67 -13.28
CA GLY A 190 -7.58 15.49 -13.24
C GLY A 190 -6.84 14.21 -13.65
N HIS A 191 -7.56 13.11 -13.63
CA HIS A 191 -6.98 11.81 -14.02
C HIS A 191 -6.53 11.79 -15.48
N ARG A 192 -7.27 12.46 -16.39
CA ARG A 192 -6.89 12.53 -17.79
C ARG A 192 -5.55 13.22 -18.03
N GLU A 193 -5.24 14.29 -17.33
CA GLU A 193 -3.95 14.99 -17.45
C GLU A 193 -2.79 14.10 -16.97
N LYS A 194 -3.03 13.23 -16.01
CA LYS A 194 -2.02 12.31 -15.45
C LYS A 194 -1.81 11.07 -16.30
N PHE A 195 -2.89 10.50 -16.86
CA PHE A 195 -2.85 9.28 -17.66
C PHE A 195 -2.82 9.53 -19.19
N GLY A 196 -2.95 10.81 -19.60
CA GLY A 196 -2.98 11.20 -21.02
C GLY A 196 -4.31 10.90 -21.70
N ASN A 197 -4.33 11.00 -23.04
CA ASN A 197 -5.57 10.86 -23.85
C ASN A 197 -5.70 9.51 -24.56
N ASP A 198 -4.74 8.61 -24.37
CA ASP A 198 -4.75 7.31 -25.03
C ASP A 198 -5.59 6.29 -24.26
N PRO A 199 -6.73 5.83 -24.79
CA PRO A 199 -7.58 4.84 -24.12
C PRO A 199 -6.87 3.48 -23.90
N ALA A 200 -5.87 3.14 -24.71
CA ALA A 200 -5.09 1.92 -24.51
C ALA A 200 -4.24 2.02 -23.24
N LYS A 201 -3.61 3.18 -23.01
CA LYS A 201 -2.87 3.46 -21.77
C LYS A 201 -3.79 3.50 -20.55
N HIS A 202 -5.00 4.04 -20.67
CA HIS A 202 -5.97 4.02 -19.57
C HIS A 202 -6.28 2.58 -19.13
N ARG A 203 -6.52 1.67 -20.08
CA ARG A 203 -6.72 0.24 -19.79
C ARG A 203 -5.45 -0.41 -19.23
N ASP A 204 -4.30 -0.07 -19.80
CA ASP A 204 -3.01 -0.62 -19.37
C ASP A 204 -2.65 -0.25 -17.92
N PHE A 205 -3.05 0.94 -17.47
CA PHE A 205 -2.83 1.38 -16.07
C PHE A 205 -3.99 1.04 -15.12
N SER A 206 -4.97 0.26 -15.56
CA SER A 206 -6.12 -0.16 -14.76
C SER A 206 -5.88 -1.54 -14.16
N ALA A 207 -5.86 -1.66 -12.85
CA ALA A 207 -5.69 -2.92 -12.15
C ALA A 207 -6.76 -3.95 -12.57
N VAL A 208 -8.01 -3.52 -12.72
CA VAL A 208 -9.14 -4.37 -13.13
C VAL A 208 -8.94 -5.07 -14.47
N THR A 209 -8.16 -4.48 -15.39
CA THR A 209 -7.93 -5.01 -16.74
C THR A 209 -7.01 -6.22 -16.74
N HIS A 210 -6.15 -6.35 -15.74
CA HIS A 210 -5.09 -7.36 -15.69
C HIS A 210 -5.41 -8.53 -14.75
N VAL A 211 -6.56 -8.49 -14.06
CA VAL A 211 -6.98 -9.60 -13.21
C VAL A 211 -7.23 -10.83 -14.08
N ALA A 212 -6.58 -11.92 -13.74
CA ALA A 212 -6.76 -13.21 -14.42
C ALA A 212 -6.52 -14.36 -13.42
N LYS A 213 -7.25 -15.46 -13.62
CA LYS A 213 -7.08 -16.70 -12.87
C LYS A 213 -5.68 -17.28 -13.11
N ASP A 214 -5.16 -17.99 -12.12
CA ASP A 214 -3.90 -18.76 -12.20
C ASP A 214 -2.65 -17.91 -12.49
N LYS A 215 -2.70 -16.61 -12.18
CA LYS A 215 -1.60 -15.66 -12.40
C LYS A 215 -0.70 -15.46 -11.19
N GLY A 216 -1.04 -16.07 -10.05
CA GLY A 216 -0.33 -15.86 -8.79
C GLY A 216 -0.69 -14.55 -8.08
N ILE A 217 -1.83 -13.94 -8.44
CA ILE A 217 -2.32 -12.72 -7.79
C ILE A 217 -2.60 -13.02 -6.31
N PRO A 218 -2.01 -12.23 -5.37
CA PRO A 218 -2.18 -12.47 -3.95
C PRO A 218 -3.60 -12.17 -3.47
N PRO A 219 -3.98 -12.57 -2.25
CA PRO A 219 -5.21 -12.10 -1.61
C PRO A 219 -5.18 -10.58 -1.38
N PHE A 220 -6.36 -9.95 -1.41
CA PHE A 220 -6.55 -8.51 -1.25
C PHE A 220 -7.40 -8.14 -0.04
N LEU A 221 -7.02 -7.04 0.65
CA LEU A 221 -7.88 -6.28 1.53
C LEU A 221 -7.97 -4.85 0.99
N ILE A 222 -9.12 -4.46 0.45
CA ILE A 222 -9.34 -3.09 -0.06
C ILE A 222 -9.95 -2.25 1.06
N LEU A 223 -9.17 -1.31 1.60
CA LEU A 223 -9.66 -0.35 2.59
C LEU A 223 -10.13 0.92 1.89
N TYR A 224 -11.34 1.41 2.16
CA TYR A 224 -11.86 2.59 1.50
C TYR A 224 -12.82 3.40 2.38
N VAL A 225 -13.00 4.69 2.09
CA VAL A 225 -13.97 5.56 2.77
C VAL A 225 -15.35 5.31 2.18
N ALA A 226 -16.25 4.68 2.95
CA ALA A 226 -17.58 4.27 2.48
C ALA A 226 -18.51 5.43 2.07
N GLY A 227 -18.28 6.64 2.59
CA GLY A 227 -19.06 7.83 2.25
C GLY A 227 -18.62 8.54 0.96
N HIS A 228 -17.54 8.09 0.29
CA HIS A 228 -17.02 8.70 -0.92
C HIS A 228 -17.47 7.90 -2.16
N PRO A 229 -18.37 8.41 -3.03
CA PRO A 229 -18.96 7.63 -4.11
C PRO A 229 -17.94 7.05 -5.09
N ASP A 230 -16.94 7.85 -5.51
CA ASP A 230 -15.97 7.43 -6.52
C ASP A 230 -15.05 6.33 -5.99
N VAL A 231 -14.54 6.49 -4.77
CA VAL A 231 -13.70 5.50 -4.09
C VAL A 231 -14.48 4.21 -3.86
N THR A 232 -15.73 4.31 -3.39
CA THR A 232 -16.61 3.15 -3.20
C THR A 232 -16.84 2.39 -4.51
N ALA A 233 -17.15 3.11 -5.60
CA ALA A 233 -17.36 2.50 -6.91
C ALA A 233 -16.10 1.79 -7.42
N GLN A 234 -14.93 2.41 -7.25
CA GLN A 234 -13.65 1.84 -7.67
C GLN A 234 -13.26 0.61 -6.82
N ALA A 235 -13.46 0.67 -5.50
CA ALA A 235 -13.23 -0.47 -4.61
C ALA A 235 -14.11 -1.67 -4.98
N GLN A 236 -15.41 -1.43 -5.24
CA GLN A 236 -16.36 -2.47 -5.66
C GLN A 236 -16.00 -3.07 -7.02
N ARG A 237 -15.56 -2.24 -7.99
CA ARG A 237 -15.09 -2.75 -9.30
C ARG A 237 -13.91 -3.70 -9.15
N LEU A 238 -12.90 -3.31 -8.38
CA LEU A 238 -11.75 -4.17 -8.13
C LEU A 238 -12.14 -5.44 -7.37
N GLU A 239 -12.97 -5.32 -6.34
CA GLU A 239 -13.47 -6.48 -5.57
C GLU A 239 -14.20 -7.49 -6.48
N ASN A 240 -15.10 -7.00 -7.35
CA ASN A 240 -15.89 -7.85 -8.22
C ASN A 240 -15.02 -8.66 -9.20
N VAL A 241 -14.09 -8.01 -9.91
CA VAL A 241 -13.23 -8.72 -10.86
C VAL A 241 -12.27 -9.71 -10.19
N LEU A 242 -11.80 -9.39 -8.97
CA LEU A 242 -11.01 -10.34 -8.18
C LEU A 242 -11.84 -11.56 -7.76
N LYS A 243 -13.06 -11.36 -7.25
CA LYS A 243 -13.98 -12.45 -6.89
C LYS A 243 -14.35 -13.32 -8.08
N GLU A 244 -14.70 -12.73 -9.22
CA GLU A 244 -15.03 -13.43 -10.46
C GLU A 244 -13.86 -14.29 -10.97
N SER A 245 -12.64 -13.87 -10.69
CA SER A 245 -11.41 -14.60 -11.02
C SER A 245 -10.98 -15.60 -9.94
N GLY A 246 -11.76 -15.75 -8.85
CA GLY A 246 -11.46 -16.69 -7.76
C GLY A 246 -10.33 -16.25 -6.84
N ILE A 247 -9.97 -14.96 -6.85
CA ILE A 247 -8.91 -14.41 -5.99
C ILE A 247 -9.53 -13.98 -4.65
N PRO A 248 -8.97 -14.42 -3.50
CA PRO A 248 -9.48 -14.04 -2.20
C PRO A 248 -9.42 -12.52 -2.01
N VAL A 249 -10.56 -11.89 -1.73
CA VAL A 249 -10.64 -10.44 -1.50
C VAL A 249 -11.69 -10.08 -0.47
N THR A 250 -11.39 -9.06 0.31
CA THR A 250 -12.32 -8.39 1.23
C THR A 250 -12.25 -6.90 0.97
N ALA A 251 -13.39 -6.26 0.71
CA ALA A 251 -13.50 -4.81 0.68
C ALA A 251 -14.09 -4.30 2.01
N PHE A 252 -13.36 -3.46 2.73
CA PHE A 252 -13.76 -2.88 4.00
C PHE A 252 -14.01 -1.39 3.85
N GLY A 253 -15.29 -1.00 3.88
CA GLY A 253 -15.73 0.40 3.84
C GLY A 253 -15.69 1.04 5.23
N ALA A 254 -14.68 1.84 5.50
CA ALA A 254 -14.56 2.61 6.74
C ALA A 254 -15.58 3.75 6.78
N ARG A 255 -16.27 3.90 7.91
CA ARG A 255 -17.29 4.94 8.15
C ARG A 255 -16.73 6.00 9.09
N GLU A 256 -17.36 7.18 9.09
CA GLU A 256 -17.02 8.29 10.00
C GLU A 256 -15.53 8.70 9.91
N THR A 257 -14.98 8.60 8.71
CA THR A 257 -13.60 8.91 8.40
C THR A 257 -13.48 9.70 7.09
N THR A 258 -12.27 10.12 6.75
CA THR A 258 -11.94 10.83 5.52
C THR A 258 -10.72 10.20 4.87
N HIS A 259 -10.44 10.57 3.63
CA HIS A 259 -9.27 10.13 2.88
C HIS A 259 -7.96 10.16 3.68
N ASN A 260 -7.66 11.30 4.28
CA ASN A 260 -6.45 11.46 5.09
C ASN A 260 -6.57 10.77 6.46
N LYS A 261 -7.76 10.82 7.08
CA LYS A 261 -7.98 10.25 8.41
C LYS A 261 -7.83 8.72 8.38
N LEU A 262 -8.40 8.04 7.38
CA LEU A 262 -8.23 6.59 7.22
C LEU A 262 -6.75 6.19 7.15
N ASN A 263 -5.95 6.94 6.38
CA ASN A 263 -4.51 6.71 6.31
C ASN A 263 -3.78 7.02 7.63
N ASN A 264 -4.14 8.11 8.29
CA ASN A 264 -3.44 8.57 9.48
C ASN A 264 -3.72 7.68 10.71
N ASP A 265 -4.95 7.20 10.81
CA ASP A 265 -5.40 6.36 11.94
C ASP A 265 -5.00 4.89 11.78
N LEU A 266 -4.55 4.48 10.59
CA LEU A 266 -4.12 3.11 10.33
C LEU A 266 -2.88 2.76 11.19
N GLY A 267 -3.10 1.91 12.18
CA GLY A 267 -2.17 1.57 13.25
C GLY A 267 -2.71 1.88 14.65
N LEU A 268 -3.76 2.69 14.78
CA LEU A 268 -4.41 2.89 16.08
C LEU A 268 -5.13 1.62 16.56
N PRO A 269 -4.99 1.23 17.84
CA PRO A 269 -5.52 -0.06 18.35
C PRO A 269 -7.03 -0.23 18.21
N ASP A 270 -7.77 0.86 18.36
CA ASP A 270 -9.23 0.84 18.35
C ASP A 270 -9.86 1.17 16.99
N ASP A 271 -9.03 1.53 16.00
CA ASP A 271 -9.50 1.83 14.65
C ASP A 271 -9.98 0.54 13.95
N PRO A 272 -11.24 0.53 13.43
CA PRO A 272 -11.80 -0.65 12.77
C PRO A 272 -11.03 -1.10 11.52
N ALA A 273 -10.45 -0.16 10.75
CA ALA A 273 -9.66 -0.47 9.57
C ALA A 273 -8.33 -1.13 9.97
N THR A 274 -7.72 -0.70 11.08
CA THR A 274 -6.54 -1.33 11.68
C THR A 274 -6.83 -2.77 12.11
N LYS A 275 -7.97 -3.03 12.74
CA LYS A 275 -8.38 -4.40 13.12
C LYS A 275 -8.54 -5.29 11.88
N ALA A 276 -9.26 -4.81 10.87
CA ALA A 276 -9.42 -5.52 9.60
C ALA A 276 -8.08 -5.79 8.90
N LEU A 277 -7.14 -4.81 8.94
CA LEU A 277 -5.79 -4.96 8.41
C LEU A 277 -5.04 -6.10 9.07
N PHE A 278 -4.96 -6.14 10.40
CA PHE A 278 -4.17 -7.18 11.07
C PHE A 278 -4.82 -8.56 11.00
N GLU A 279 -6.15 -8.66 11.01
CA GLU A 279 -6.84 -9.92 10.73
C GLU A 279 -6.54 -10.46 9.32
N PHE A 280 -6.47 -9.58 8.33
CA PHE A 280 -6.07 -9.96 6.97
C PHE A 280 -4.62 -10.40 6.92
N VAL A 281 -3.71 -9.62 7.50
CA VAL A 281 -2.26 -9.92 7.54
C VAL A 281 -2.00 -11.28 8.18
N ASP A 282 -2.66 -11.58 9.30
CA ASP A 282 -2.52 -12.85 10.00
C ASP A 282 -2.99 -14.03 9.13
N ARG A 283 -4.04 -13.86 8.33
CA ARG A 283 -4.49 -14.90 7.38
C ARG A 283 -3.54 -15.06 6.19
N ALA A 284 -3.11 -13.95 5.59
CA ALA A 284 -2.28 -13.94 4.39
C ALA A 284 -0.88 -14.54 4.61
N LEU A 285 -0.35 -14.47 5.84
CA LEU A 285 0.98 -14.98 6.18
C LEU A 285 0.98 -16.42 6.74
N LYS A 286 -0.19 -17.03 7.00
CA LYS A 286 -0.32 -18.42 7.45
C LYS A 286 -0.32 -19.42 6.29
N ASN A 287 -0.59 -18.95 5.09
CA ASN A 287 -0.62 -19.71 3.84
C ASN A 287 0.71 -19.52 3.08
#